data_99299c2202f2623af9f3901d80e2eb72
#
_entry.id   99299c2202f2623af9f3901d80e2eb72
#
_cell.length_a   1.000
_cell.length_b   1.000
_cell.length_c   1.000
_cell.angle_alpha   90.00
_cell.angle_beta   90.00
_cell.angle_gamma   90.00
#
_symmetry.space_group_name_H-M   'P 1'
#
loop_
_entity.id
_entity.type
_entity.pdbx_description
1 polymer ?
#
loop_
_entity_poly.entity_id
_entity_poly.type
_entity_poly.pdbx_seq_one_letter_code
_entity_poly.pdbx_strand_id
1 'polypeptide(L)'
;MFSSAYIWAKVLGYLEEHLDPIIVSNSLDDAELVEITTEHLILYSPSEFRREVLRRRYAQYIHDALKELFDYDAQLIVFGDEELNNYKNKGKVANAMDFNPQFSFDSFVVGGSNRFAFSAAVAVATHPGDVYNPLFIYGPPGVGKTHLLYAIANGIRERDPDINVVYIKGDQFTNELIDAIKTGKNIEFRSKYREADLFLIDDVQFIAGKEATQEEFFHTFNKLYEEHKQIVMTSDRKPSDMLTLEDRLRTRFEWGLIADIEPPDYETRMAIIKRKAGHLGLELPDDVLHYIAININKNVRQIEGTVKKIKAYRDLNNMPMDLQHISRAINDMFKSEGNALPTPGLIISQVCKFYGVEETVLRGTLKNKGTSEARQVAMYLVRQLTNLSLPDIGVEFGRDHTTVLYAIRKVEVELKKGNEQLQNNIRDITANINSCL
;
A
#
# COMPACT_ATOMS: atom_id res chain seq x y z
N MET A 1 -39.29 11.80 -6.01
CA MET A 1 -38.62 12.52 -4.91
C MET A 1 -38.75 14.00 -5.20
N PHE A 2 -39.21 14.80 -4.23
CA PHE A 2 -39.31 16.26 -4.42
C PHE A 2 -37.93 16.88 -4.32
N SER A 3 -37.69 18.00 -5.02
CA SER A 3 -36.41 18.71 -4.86
C SER A 3 -36.31 19.40 -3.49
N SER A 4 -35.09 19.50 -2.92
CA SER A 4 -34.87 20.15 -1.63
C SER A 4 -35.42 21.59 -1.58
N ALA A 5 -35.30 22.34 -2.68
CA ALA A 5 -35.86 23.67 -2.79
C ALA A 5 -37.42 23.69 -2.74
N TYR A 6 -38.05 22.68 -3.31
CA TYR A 6 -39.53 22.55 -3.24
C TYR A 6 -40.00 22.24 -1.82
N ILE A 7 -39.32 21.29 -1.14
CA ILE A 7 -39.64 20.92 0.24
C ILE A 7 -39.48 22.14 1.15
N TRP A 8 -38.38 22.86 1.03
CA TRP A 8 -38.09 24.05 1.84
C TRP A 8 -39.14 25.16 1.60
N ALA A 9 -39.52 25.44 0.36
CA ALA A 9 -40.57 26.43 0.08
C ALA A 9 -41.91 26.06 0.70
N LYS A 10 -42.25 24.77 0.77
CA LYS A 10 -43.48 24.30 1.42
C LYS A 10 -43.42 24.41 2.93
N VAL A 11 -42.26 24.12 3.53
CA VAL A 11 -42.02 24.31 4.97
C VAL A 11 -42.15 25.79 5.35
N LEU A 12 -41.59 26.70 4.56
CA LEU A 12 -41.74 28.14 4.78
C LEU A 12 -43.21 28.58 4.72
N GLY A 13 -43.95 28.13 3.72
CA GLY A 13 -45.40 28.42 3.63
C GLY A 13 -46.18 27.92 4.85
N TYR A 14 -45.88 26.72 5.33
CA TYR A 14 -46.48 26.19 6.56
C TYR A 14 -46.18 27.06 7.79
N LEU A 15 -44.92 27.53 7.92
CA LEU A 15 -44.52 28.40 9.02
C LEU A 15 -45.24 29.76 8.97
N GLU A 16 -45.47 30.35 7.78
CA GLU A 16 -46.18 31.59 7.57
C GLU A 16 -47.67 31.48 7.88
N GLU A 17 -48.25 30.28 7.73
CA GLU A 17 -49.67 30.01 8.09
C GLU A 17 -49.88 29.88 9.62
N HIS A 18 -48.84 29.43 10.36
CA HIS A 18 -48.93 29.12 11.78
C HIS A 18 -48.27 30.16 12.70
N LEU A 19 -47.47 31.05 12.12
CA LEU A 19 -46.71 32.08 12.83
C LEU A 19 -46.90 33.43 12.11
N ASP A 20 -46.60 34.54 12.84
CA ASP A 20 -46.62 35.87 12.23
C ASP A 20 -45.61 35.96 11.08
N PRO A 21 -46.03 36.22 9.83
CA PRO A 21 -45.15 36.20 8.64
C PRO A 21 -43.98 37.19 8.76
N ILE A 22 -44.13 38.31 9.44
CA ILE A 22 -43.09 39.29 9.64
C ILE A 22 -41.98 38.74 10.56
N ILE A 23 -42.38 37.98 11.57
CA ILE A 23 -41.40 37.34 12.49
C ILE A 23 -40.71 36.18 11.80
N VAL A 24 -41.38 35.40 10.98
CA VAL A 24 -40.82 34.28 10.20
C VAL A 24 -39.80 34.81 9.21
N SER A 25 -40.14 35.80 8.40
CA SER A 25 -39.25 36.39 7.41
C SER A 25 -37.98 36.98 8.04
N ASN A 26 -38.11 37.77 9.10
CA ASN A 26 -36.97 38.35 9.80
C ASN A 26 -36.05 37.32 10.50
N SER A 27 -36.56 36.17 10.89
CA SER A 27 -35.81 35.13 11.58
C SER A 27 -35.11 34.18 10.62
N LEU A 28 -35.61 34.04 9.39
CA LEU A 28 -35.11 33.13 8.37
C LEU A 28 -34.41 33.85 7.19
N ASP A 29 -34.34 35.19 7.22
CA ASP A 29 -33.79 36.03 6.15
C ASP A 29 -32.33 35.71 5.75
N ASP A 30 -31.51 35.23 6.70
CA ASP A 30 -30.14 34.81 6.48
C ASP A 30 -29.91 33.29 6.67
N ALA A 31 -31.00 32.52 6.77
CA ALA A 31 -30.92 31.07 6.87
C ALA A 31 -30.93 30.43 5.48
N GLU A 32 -29.82 29.82 5.12
CA GLU A 32 -29.66 29.09 3.88
C GLU A 32 -29.90 27.59 4.09
N LEU A 33 -30.66 26.98 3.15
CA LEU A 33 -30.84 25.54 3.15
C LEU A 33 -29.57 24.86 2.65
N VAL A 34 -28.99 24.01 3.50
CA VAL A 34 -27.81 23.20 3.14
C VAL A 34 -28.25 21.84 2.61
N GLU A 35 -29.11 21.13 3.34
CA GLU A 35 -29.56 19.79 2.98
C GLU A 35 -30.90 19.44 3.63
N ILE A 36 -31.72 18.62 2.94
CA ILE A 36 -32.92 17.98 3.51
C ILE A 36 -32.87 16.49 3.20
N THR A 37 -32.98 15.68 4.25
CA THR A 37 -33.16 14.22 4.17
C THR A 37 -34.40 13.80 4.95
N THR A 38 -34.74 12.51 4.95
CA THR A 38 -35.84 11.97 5.77
C THR A 38 -35.53 12.03 7.28
N GLU A 39 -34.28 12.22 7.68
CA GLU A 39 -33.83 12.22 9.07
C GLU A 39 -33.35 13.59 9.56
N HIS A 40 -32.86 14.44 8.67
CA HIS A 40 -32.27 15.73 9.01
C HIS A 40 -32.67 16.84 8.04
N LEU A 41 -32.95 18.02 8.59
CA LEU A 41 -32.96 19.28 7.85
C LEU A 41 -31.82 20.15 8.37
N ILE A 42 -30.88 20.48 7.47
CA ILE A 42 -29.69 21.26 7.81
C ILE A 42 -29.83 22.67 7.23
N LEU A 43 -29.82 23.66 8.11
CA LEU A 43 -29.76 25.08 7.76
C LEU A 43 -28.40 25.66 8.12
N TYR A 44 -27.96 26.66 7.40
CA TYR A 44 -26.82 27.50 7.75
C TYR A 44 -27.30 28.91 8.13
N SER A 45 -26.74 29.48 9.19
CA SER A 45 -26.90 30.90 9.51
C SER A 45 -25.60 31.44 10.13
N PRO A 46 -25.06 32.56 9.64
CA PRO A 46 -23.83 33.15 10.17
C PRO A 46 -23.99 33.69 11.60
N SER A 47 -25.20 34.08 11.99
CA SER A 47 -25.51 34.70 13.27
C SER A 47 -25.74 33.66 14.36
N GLU A 48 -24.89 33.64 15.40
CA GLU A 48 -25.08 32.76 16.57
C GLU A 48 -26.43 32.99 17.29
N PHE A 49 -26.86 34.22 17.42
CA PHE A 49 -28.15 34.55 18.02
C PHE A 49 -29.31 33.95 17.20
N ARG A 50 -29.27 34.06 15.86
CA ARG A 50 -30.33 33.50 14.99
C ARG A 50 -30.31 31.97 15.00
N ARG A 51 -29.15 31.35 15.05
CA ARG A 51 -29.04 29.88 15.21
C ARG A 51 -29.73 29.40 16.48
N GLU A 52 -29.55 30.10 17.58
CA GLU A 52 -30.22 29.75 18.83
C GLU A 52 -31.73 29.95 18.77
N VAL A 53 -32.20 31.01 18.11
CA VAL A 53 -33.64 31.26 17.89
C VAL A 53 -34.24 30.15 17.03
N LEU A 54 -33.56 29.75 15.93
CA LEU A 54 -34.01 28.65 15.06
C LEU A 54 -34.11 27.32 15.83
N ARG A 55 -33.09 26.99 16.60
CA ARG A 55 -33.06 25.74 17.41
C ARG A 55 -34.12 25.71 18.48
N ARG A 56 -34.36 26.83 19.21
CA ARG A 56 -35.30 26.85 20.36
C ARG A 56 -36.73 27.11 19.98
N ARG A 57 -36.95 27.97 19.00
CA ARG A 57 -38.29 28.47 18.72
C ARG A 57 -38.91 27.81 17.48
N TYR A 58 -38.11 27.52 16.45
CA TYR A 58 -38.67 27.06 15.19
C TYR A 58 -38.49 25.55 14.97
N ALA A 59 -37.65 24.86 15.73
CA ALA A 59 -37.36 23.45 15.51
C ALA A 59 -38.61 22.57 15.52
N GLN A 60 -39.49 22.79 16.48
CA GLN A 60 -40.76 22.01 16.57
C GLN A 60 -41.66 22.27 15.39
N TYR A 61 -41.85 23.53 15.01
CA TYR A 61 -42.72 23.89 13.88
C TYR A 61 -42.19 23.36 12.55
N ILE A 62 -40.88 23.37 12.35
CA ILE A 62 -40.23 22.82 11.16
C ILE A 62 -40.37 21.30 11.14
N HIS A 63 -40.19 20.63 12.27
CA HIS A 63 -40.43 19.19 12.39
C HIS A 63 -41.85 18.82 12.09
N ASP A 64 -42.83 19.53 12.67
CA ASP A 64 -44.27 19.30 12.42
C ASP A 64 -44.65 19.52 10.95
N ALA A 65 -44.11 20.57 10.32
CA ALA A 65 -44.27 20.82 8.89
C ALA A 65 -43.75 19.69 7.99
N LEU A 66 -42.55 19.21 8.29
CA LEU A 66 -41.93 18.12 7.55
C LEU A 66 -42.71 16.80 7.70
N LYS A 67 -43.20 16.54 8.92
CA LYS A 67 -43.98 15.35 9.21
C LYS A 67 -45.36 15.39 8.57
N GLU A 68 -46.04 16.52 8.64
CA GLU A 68 -47.40 16.68 8.10
C GLU A 68 -47.44 16.72 6.57
N LEU A 69 -46.45 17.43 5.95
CA LEU A 69 -46.42 17.63 4.50
C LEU A 69 -45.76 16.51 3.73
N PHE A 70 -44.80 15.81 4.33
CA PHE A 70 -43.94 14.88 3.61
C PHE A 70 -43.72 13.54 4.32
N ASP A 71 -44.30 13.34 5.52
CA ASP A 71 -44.07 12.17 6.39
C ASP A 71 -42.59 11.93 6.72
N TYR A 72 -41.81 13.05 6.85
CA TYR A 72 -40.39 13.02 7.25
C TYR A 72 -40.28 13.28 8.74
N ASP A 73 -39.59 12.36 9.47
CA ASP A 73 -39.27 12.50 10.89
C ASP A 73 -37.87 13.12 11.04
N ALA A 74 -37.68 14.31 10.45
CA ALA A 74 -36.40 14.97 10.34
C ALA A 74 -36.15 15.95 11.46
N GLN A 75 -34.94 15.91 12.05
CA GLN A 75 -34.47 16.84 13.07
C GLN A 75 -33.83 18.07 12.45
N LEU A 76 -34.10 19.26 13.01
CA LEU A 76 -33.45 20.50 12.60
C LEU A 76 -32.03 20.59 13.16
N ILE A 77 -31.07 20.75 12.26
CA ILE A 77 -29.66 21.06 12.58
C ILE A 77 -29.35 22.44 11.99
N VAL A 78 -28.77 23.36 12.77
CA VAL A 78 -28.39 24.68 12.29
C VAL A 78 -26.88 24.87 12.47
N PHE A 79 -26.18 25.07 11.36
CA PHE A 79 -24.72 25.26 11.33
C PHE A 79 -24.32 26.73 11.31
N GLY A 80 -23.19 27.06 11.95
CA GLY A 80 -22.39 28.24 11.74
C GLY A 80 -21.27 28.02 10.73
N ASP A 81 -20.39 29.01 10.54
CA ASP A 81 -19.29 28.97 9.57
C ASP A 81 -18.36 27.76 9.79
N GLU A 82 -17.94 27.51 11.03
CA GLU A 82 -17.05 26.39 11.35
C GLU A 82 -17.75 25.05 11.17
N GLU A 83 -19.00 24.95 11.63
CA GLU A 83 -19.79 23.72 11.53
C GLU A 83 -20.14 23.39 10.08
N LEU A 84 -20.49 24.41 9.26
CA LEU A 84 -20.75 24.27 7.84
C LEU A 84 -19.48 23.87 7.06
N ASN A 85 -18.35 24.53 7.36
CA ASN A 85 -17.07 24.16 6.77
C ASN A 85 -16.67 22.73 7.15
N ASN A 86 -16.87 22.35 8.41
CA ASN A 86 -16.63 20.99 8.87
C ASN A 86 -17.61 19.98 8.22
N TYR A 87 -18.86 20.37 7.99
CA TYR A 87 -19.86 19.53 7.33
C TYR A 87 -19.58 19.37 5.84
N LYS A 88 -19.33 20.47 5.12
CA LYS A 88 -18.90 20.45 3.71
C LYS A 88 -17.56 19.72 3.54
N ASN A 89 -16.71 19.84 4.54
CA ASN A 89 -15.45 19.10 4.60
C ASN A 89 -15.64 17.67 5.11
N LYS A 90 -16.67 17.33 5.89
CA LYS A 90 -16.92 15.92 6.27
C LYS A 90 -17.26 15.03 5.08
N GLY A 91 -17.95 15.54 4.07
CA GLY A 91 -18.05 14.86 2.76
C GLY A 91 -16.70 14.81 2.03
N LYS A 92 -15.84 15.84 2.20
CA LYS A 92 -14.49 15.91 1.62
C LYS A 92 -13.39 15.33 2.55
N VAL A 93 -13.61 15.24 3.87
CA VAL A 93 -12.60 14.90 4.91
C VAL A 93 -12.68 13.44 5.35
N ALA A 94 -13.68 12.66 4.92
CA ALA A 94 -13.67 11.22 5.18
C ALA A 94 -12.50 10.49 4.46
N ASN A 95 -11.81 11.15 3.52
CA ASN A 95 -10.60 10.66 2.86
C ASN A 95 -9.73 11.79 2.29
N ALA A 96 -9.53 12.88 3.02
CA ALA A 96 -8.35 13.69 2.80
C ALA A 96 -7.15 12.83 3.23
N MET A 97 -6.78 11.91 2.35
CA MET A 97 -5.45 11.41 2.31
C MET A 97 -4.58 12.66 2.25
N ASP A 98 -3.75 12.90 3.26
CA ASP A 98 -2.62 13.80 3.11
C ASP A 98 -1.79 13.18 1.97
N PHE A 99 -2.13 13.60 0.73
CA PHE A 99 -1.41 13.16 -0.46
C PHE A 99 -0.01 13.71 -0.31
N ASN A 100 0.82 12.87 0.29
CA ASN A 100 2.21 13.21 0.49
C ASN A 100 2.81 13.55 -0.88
N PRO A 101 3.18 14.81 -1.13
CA PRO A 101 3.73 15.25 -2.42
C PRO A 101 5.02 14.50 -2.78
N GLN A 102 5.60 13.78 -1.83
CA GLN A 102 6.73 12.88 -2.10
C GLN A 102 6.37 11.69 -3.00
N PHE A 103 5.08 11.35 -3.15
CA PHE A 103 4.62 10.28 -4.04
C PHE A 103 4.03 10.87 -5.32
N SER A 104 4.87 11.39 -6.18
CA SER A 104 4.53 11.90 -7.51
C SER A 104 5.14 11.02 -8.60
N PHE A 105 4.68 11.17 -9.84
CA PHE A 105 5.32 10.52 -10.99
C PHE A 105 6.78 10.95 -11.13
N ASP A 106 7.09 12.24 -10.89
CA ASP A 106 8.46 12.75 -10.94
C ASP A 106 9.36 12.11 -9.89
N SER A 107 8.83 11.75 -8.72
CA SER A 107 9.61 11.10 -7.66
C SER A 107 9.72 9.59 -7.84
N PHE A 108 9.04 8.97 -8.79
CA PHE A 108 9.16 7.56 -9.11
C PHE A 108 10.35 7.31 -10.03
N VAL A 109 11.20 6.34 -9.69
CA VAL A 109 12.34 5.95 -10.53
C VAL A 109 11.90 4.86 -11.50
N VAL A 110 11.91 5.18 -12.80
CA VAL A 110 11.50 4.25 -13.85
C VAL A 110 12.69 3.41 -14.31
N GLY A 111 12.52 2.10 -14.36
CA GLY A 111 13.47 1.12 -14.87
C GLY A 111 12.79 0.04 -15.70
N GLY A 112 13.53 -0.96 -16.13
CA GLY A 112 13.00 -2.08 -16.92
C GLY A 112 11.88 -2.82 -16.21
N SER A 113 12.01 -3.02 -14.90
CA SER A 113 11.12 -3.81 -14.03
C SER A 113 9.77 -3.14 -13.69
N ASN A 114 9.57 -1.85 -14.00
CA ASN A 114 8.37 -1.11 -13.62
C ASN A 114 7.84 -0.15 -14.69
N ARG A 115 8.51 -0.08 -15.85
CA ARG A 115 8.16 0.87 -16.94
C ARG A 115 6.73 0.70 -17.42
N PHE A 116 6.27 -0.55 -17.56
CA PHE A 116 4.92 -0.82 -18.05
C PHE A 116 3.86 -0.32 -17.07
N ALA A 117 4.00 -0.67 -15.79
CA ALA A 117 3.08 -0.20 -14.74
C ALA A 117 3.11 1.34 -14.58
N PHE A 118 4.29 1.95 -14.68
CA PHE A 118 4.43 3.41 -14.68
C PHE A 118 3.68 4.05 -15.84
N SER A 119 3.88 3.56 -17.07
CA SER A 119 3.22 4.11 -18.26
C SER A 119 1.69 3.95 -18.18
N ALA A 120 1.20 2.81 -17.68
CA ALA A 120 -0.22 2.59 -17.44
C ALA A 120 -0.78 3.58 -16.40
N ALA A 121 -0.06 3.79 -15.30
CA ALA A 121 -0.44 4.75 -14.26
C ALA A 121 -0.52 6.19 -14.78
N VAL A 122 0.44 6.61 -15.61
CA VAL A 122 0.43 7.95 -16.26
C VAL A 122 -0.77 8.07 -17.21
N ALA A 123 -1.06 7.04 -18.02
CA ALA A 123 -2.21 7.04 -18.93
C ALA A 123 -3.54 7.18 -18.16
N VAL A 124 -3.71 6.43 -17.08
CA VAL A 124 -4.89 6.53 -16.20
C VAL A 124 -5.00 7.91 -15.55
N ALA A 125 -3.89 8.46 -15.08
CA ALA A 125 -3.90 9.80 -14.50
C ALA A 125 -4.25 10.87 -15.55
N THR A 126 -3.98 10.62 -16.82
CA THR A 126 -4.25 11.56 -17.92
C THR A 126 -5.68 11.49 -18.40
N HIS A 127 -6.27 10.30 -18.48
CA HIS A 127 -7.63 10.05 -18.98
C HIS A 127 -8.35 9.06 -18.03
N PRO A 128 -8.76 9.52 -16.83
CA PRO A 128 -9.42 8.66 -15.85
C PRO A 128 -10.80 8.23 -16.36
N GLY A 129 -11.14 6.96 -16.14
CA GLY A 129 -12.41 6.36 -16.54
C GLY A 129 -12.45 5.84 -17.98
N ASP A 130 -11.64 6.40 -18.88
CA ASP A 130 -11.66 6.07 -20.32
C ASP A 130 -10.64 4.98 -20.68
N VAL A 131 -9.43 5.07 -20.11
CA VAL A 131 -8.31 4.22 -20.45
C VAL A 131 -7.97 3.31 -19.27
N TYR A 132 -7.89 1.99 -19.52
CA TYR A 132 -7.47 1.02 -18.51
C TYR A 132 -8.29 1.06 -17.21
N ASN A 133 -9.59 0.82 -17.31
CA ASN A 133 -10.46 0.74 -16.14
C ASN A 133 -11.03 -0.70 -15.98
N PRO A 134 -10.75 -1.41 -14.89
CA PRO A 134 -9.82 -1.05 -13.82
C PRO A 134 -8.34 -1.13 -14.23
N LEU A 135 -7.46 -0.42 -13.51
CA LEU A 135 -6.03 -0.68 -13.53
C LEU A 135 -5.65 -1.55 -12.32
N PHE A 136 -5.08 -2.71 -12.58
CA PHE A 136 -4.63 -3.64 -11.54
C PHE A 136 -3.10 -3.74 -11.55
N ILE A 137 -2.45 -3.24 -10.48
CA ILE A 137 -0.99 -3.24 -10.33
C ILE A 137 -0.60 -4.31 -9.32
N TYR A 138 0.23 -5.27 -9.72
CA TYR A 138 0.67 -6.30 -8.80
C TYR A 138 2.20 -6.44 -8.76
N GLY A 139 2.70 -7.09 -7.71
CA GLY A 139 4.12 -7.37 -7.53
C GLY A 139 4.50 -7.54 -6.06
N PRO A 140 5.73 -7.98 -5.76
CA PRO A 140 6.18 -8.24 -4.40
C PRO A 140 6.01 -7.04 -3.46
N PRO A 141 6.02 -7.24 -2.14
CA PRO A 141 5.97 -6.14 -1.18
C PRO A 141 7.15 -5.16 -1.34
N GLY A 142 6.85 -3.85 -1.27
CA GLY A 142 7.87 -2.80 -1.24
C GLY A 142 8.52 -2.45 -2.58
N VAL A 143 7.91 -2.78 -3.74
CA VAL A 143 8.39 -2.41 -5.08
C VAL A 143 7.89 -1.05 -5.60
N GLY A 144 6.94 -0.40 -4.88
CA GLY A 144 6.43 0.92 -5.23
C GLY A 144 4.97 0.96 -5.71
N LYS A 145 4.17 -0.10 -5.51
CA LYS A 145 2.74 -0.13 -5.89
C LYS A 145 1.94 1.02 -5.27
N THR A 146 2.02 1.18 -3.96
CA THR A 146 1.37 2.28 -3.24
C THR A 146 1.85 3.65 -3.73
N HIS A 147 3.12 3.80 -4.12
CA HIS A 147 3.64 5.02 -4.71
C HIS A 147 2.88 5.39 -6.00
N LEU A 148 2.67 4.42 -6.90
CA LEU A 148 1.93 4.66 -8.14
C LEU A 148 0.46 5.00 -7.88
N LEU A 149 -0.20 4.38 -6.87
CA LEU A 149 -1.56 4.77 -6.46
C LEU A 149 -1.62 6.25 -6.07
N TYR A 150 -0.68 6.70 -5.22
CA TYR A 150 -0.62 8.11 -4.82
C TYR A 150 -0.26 9.03 -5.99
N ALA A 151 0.66 8.60 -6.86
CA ALA A 151 1.04 9.39 -8.03
C ALA A 151 -0.13 9.60 -9.00
N ILE A 152 -0.99 8.57 -9.20
CA ILE A 152 -2.22 8.69 -9.98
C ILE A 152 -3.16 9.72 -9.33
N ALA A 153 -3.42 9.60 -8.03
CA ALA A 153 -4.28 10.52 -7.31
C ALA A 153 -3.79 11.97 -7.38
N ASN A 154 -2.48 12.18 -7.13
CA ASN A 154 -1.86 13.49 -7.23
C ASN A 154 -1.99 14.07 -8.65
N GLY A 155 -1.65 13.28 -9.68
CA GLY A 155 -1.70 13.72 -11.07
C GLY A 155 -3.12 14.04 -11.57
N ILE A 156 -4.15 13.37 -11.07
CA ILE A 156 -5.54 13.70 -11.38
C ILE A 156 -5.96 14.98 -10.64
N ARG A 157 -5.65 15.10 -9.34
CA ARG A 157 -5.98 16.28 -8.52
C ARG A 157 -5.32 17.57 -8.99
N GLU A 158 -4.14 17.49 -9.56
CA GLU A 158 -3.48 18.66 -10.17
C GLU A 158 -4.31 19.26 -11.32
N ARG A 159 -5.14 18.45 -11.98
CA ARG A 159 -6.00 18.86 -13.10
C ARG A 159 -7.41 19.15 -12.67
N ASP A 160 -7.93 18.37 -11.74
CA ASP A 160 -9.26 18.50 -11.16
C ASP A 160 -9.17 18.44 -9.62
N PRO A 161 -9.00 19.63 -8.97
CA PRO A 161 -8.88 19.71 -7.51
C PRO A 161 -10.14 19.27 -6.75
N ASP A 162 -11.30 19.31 -7.40
CA ASP A 162 -12.60 18.99 -6.77
C ASP A 162 -12.98 17.49 -6.88
N ILE A 163 -12.18 16.69 -7.58
CA ILE A 163 -12.45 15.27 -7.77
C ILE A 163 -12.55 14.54 -6.43
N ASN A 164 -13.60 13.71 -6.29
CA ASN A 164 -13.78 12.87 -5.10
C ASN A 164 -12.89 11.63 -5.17
N VAL A 165 -11.74 11.67 -4.50
CA VAL A 165 -10.80 10.55 -4.43
C VAL A 165 -11.01 9.76 -3.14
N VAL A 166 -11.32 8.48 -3.28
CA VAL A 166 -11.43 7.54 -2.17
C VAL A 166 -10.27 6.54 -2.23
N TYR A 167 -9.44 6.55 -1.20
CA TYR A 167 -8.39 5.57 -1.00
C TYR A 167 -8.68 4.72 0.23
N ILE A 168 -8.45 3.42 0.12
CA ILE A 168 -8.62 2.48 1.22
C ILE A 168 -7.66 1.29 1.07
N LYS A 169 -7.28 0.68 2.18
CA LYS A 169 -6.62 -0.63 2.17
C LYS A 169 -7.65 -1.74 2.24
N GLY A 170 -7.37 -2.90 1.63
CA GLY A 170 -8.30 -4.02 1.60
C GLY A 170 -8.71 -4.54 2.98
N ASP A 171 -7.82 -4.53 3.96
CA ASP A 171 -8.12 -4.89 5.35
C ASP A 171 -8.98 -3.82 6.04
N GLN A 172 -8.70 -2.55 5.81
CA GLN A 172 -9.47 -1.43 6.34
C GLN A 172 -10.89 -1.41 5.76
N PHE A 173 -11.07 -1.65 4.45
CA PHE A 173 -12.39 -1.78 3.83
C PHE A 173 -13.24 -2.85 4.53
N THR A 174 -12.63 -3.99 4.85
CA THR A 174 -13.31 -5.06 5.61
C THR A 174 -13.72 -4.60 7.00
N ASN A 175 -12.81 -3.93 7.72
CA ASN A 175 -13.10 -3.50 9.10
C ASN A 175 -14.20 -2.43 9.12
N GLU A 176 -14.16 -1.46 8.20
CA GLU A 176 -15.19 -0.43 8.09
C GLU A 176 -16.56 -1.03 7.72
N LEU A 177 -16.61 -2.06 6.85
CA LEU A 177 -17.85 -2.78 6.55
C LEU A 177 -18.42 -3.48 7.78
N ILE A 178 -17.58 -4.18 8.54
CA ILE A 178 -17.99 -4.85 9.78
C ILE A 178 -18.57 -3.85 10.78
N ASP A 179 -17.93 -2.70 10.94
CA ASP A 179 -18.39 -1.66 11.86
C ASP A 179 -19.69 -1.00 11.36
N ALA A 180 -19.83 -0.78 10.05
CA ALA A 180 -21.07 -0.28 9.46
C ALA A 180 -22.26 -1.24 9.68
N ILE A 181 -22.02 -2.55 9.53
CA ILE A 181 -23.06 -3.56 9.81
C ILE A 181 -23.45 -3.56 11.29
N LYS A 182 -22.47 -3.52 12.21
CA LYS A 182 -22.75 -3.52 13.66
C LYS A 182 -23.48 -2.26 14.13
N THR A 183 -23.22 -1.13 13.51
CA THR A 183 -23.80 0.18 13.89
C THR A 183 -25.02 0.58 13.07
N GLY A 184 -25.44 -0.25 12.09
CA GLY A 184 -26.56 0.07 11.20
C GLY A 184 -26.27 1.16 10.15
N LYS A 185 -24.99 1.52 9.94
CA LYS A 185 -24.53 2.60 9.06
C LYS A 185 -24.18 2.16 7.63
N ASN A 186 -24.90 1.15 7.14
CA ASN A 186 -24.63 0.58 5.80
C ASN A 186 -24.81 1.60 4.67
N ILE A 187 -25.75 2.54 4.83
CA ILE A 187 -26.03 3.57 3.81
C ILE A 187 -24.83 4.54 3.73
N GLU A 188 -24.33 5.02 4.86
CA GLU A 188 -23.16 5.91 4.91
C GLU A 188 -21.90 5.23 4.30
N PHE A 189 -21.70 3.94 4.62
CA PHE A 189 -20.60 3.14 4.05
C PHE A 189 -20.73 3.07 2.52
N ARG A 190 -21.91 2.74 2.00
CA ARG A 190 -22.15 2.64 0.56
C ARG A 190 -22.00 3.96 -0.16
N SER A 191 -22.53 5.05 0.39
CA SER A 191 -22.37 6.40 -0.19
C SER A 191 -20.88 6.76 -0.26
N LYS A 192 -20.12 6.56 0.82
CA LYS A 192 -18.67 6.85 0.87
C LYS A 192 -17.90 6.22 -0.30
N TYR A 193 -18.15 4.95 -0.61
CA TYR A 193 -17.37 4.22 -1.60
C TYR A 193 -17.96 4.25 -3.01
N ARG A 194 -19.30 4.32 -3.13
CA ARG A 194 -19.98 4.25 -4.43
C ARG A 194 -20.13 5.60 -5.14
N GLU A 195 -19.83 6.71 -4.45
CA GLU A 195 -19.84 8.07 -4.99
C GLU A 195 -18.44 8.60 -5.33
N ALA A 196 -17.41 7.75 -5.26
CA ALA A 196 -16.06 8.12 -5.62
C ALA A 196 -15.92 8.36 -7.13
N ASP A 197 -15.21 9.41 -7.54
CA ASP A 197 -14.80 9.61 -8.92
C ASP A 197 -13.52 8.84 -9.26
N LEU A 198 -12.64 8.70 -8.26
CA LEU A 198 -11.44 7.88 -8.31
C LEU A 198 -11.41 6.97 -7.09
N PHE A 199 -11.53 5.67 -7.31
CA PHE A 199 -11.48 4.66 -6.26
C PHE A 199 -10.15 3.92 -6.29
N LEU A 200 -9.37 4.06 -5.22
CA LEU A 200 -8.05 3.48 -5.04
C LEU A 200 -8.09 2.47 -3.91
N ILE A 201 -7.82 1.20 -4.21
CA ILE A 201 -7.69 0.18 -3.17
C ILE A 201 -6.28 -0.41 -3.16
N ASP A 202 -5.61 -0.29 -2.02
CA ASP A 202 -4.27 -0.85 -1.81
C ASP A 202 -4.38 -2.22 -1.12
N ASP A 203 -3.53 -3.16 -1.55
CA ASP A 203 -3.48 -4.51 -1.00
C ASP A 203 -4.84 -5.24 -1.03
N VAL A 204 -5.50 -5.26 -2.20
CA VAL A 204 -6.84 -5.86 -2.39
C VAL A 204 -6.90 -7.35 -2.06
N GLN A 205 -5.78 -8.07 -2.02
CA GLN A 205 -5.73 -9.47 -1.61
C GLN A 205 -6.31 -9.72 -0.20
N PHE A 206 -6.38 -8.71 0.66
CA PHE A 206 -6.94 -8.85 2.01
C PHE A 206 -8.47 -8.97 2.05
N ILE A 207 -9.20 -8.73 0.95
CA ILE A 207 -10.63 -9.02 0.86
C ILE A 207 -10.90 -10.50 0.52
N ALA A 208 -9.93 -11.21 -0.07
CA ALA A 208 -10.09 -12.61 -0.46
C ALA A 208 -10.39 -13.51 0.77
N GLY A 209 -11.29 -14.48 0.60
CA GLY A 209 -11.74 -15.37 1.67
C GLY A 209 -12.76 -14.78 2.65
N LYS A 210 -13.29 -13.57 2.41
CA LYS A 210 -14.29 -12.90 3.25
C LYS A 210 -15.56 -12.64 2.45
N GLU A 211 -16.48 -13.60 2.41
CA GLU A 211 -17.67 -13.60 1.55
C GLU A 211 -18.46 -12.28 1.58
N ALA A 212 -18.88 -11.83 2.77
CA ALA A 212 -19.65 -10.57 2.89
C ALA A 212 -18.88 -9.33 2.38
N THR A 213 -17.55 -9.32 2.56
CA THR A 213 -16.70 -8.24 2.06
C THR A 213 -16.58 -8.30 0.55
N GLN A 214 -16.42 -9.49 -0.01
CA GLN A 214 -16.35 -9.69 -1.46
C GLN A 214 -17.68 -9.31 -2.14
N GLU A 215 -18.82 -9.63 -1.51
CA GLU A 215 -20.13 -9.25 -2.02
C GLU A 215 -20.32 -7.73 -2.06
N GLU A 216 -20.05 -7.01 -0.96
CA GLU A 216 -20.18 -5.55 -0.91
C GLU A 216 -19.18 -4.86 -1.85
N PHE A 217 -17.95 -5.40 -1.95
CA PHE A 217 -16.96 -4.91 -2.89
C PHE A 217 -17.38 -5.10 -4.34
N PHE A 218 -17.99 -6.25 -4.68
CA PHE A 218 -18.53 -6.51 -6.01
C PHE A 218 -19.58 -5.50 -6.42
N HIS A 219 -20.50 -5.17 -5.53
CA HIS A 219 -21.52 -4.15 -5.78
C HIS A 219 -20.94 -2.76 -5.92
N THR A 220 -19.94 -2.41 -5.10
CA THR A 220 -19.23 -1.13 -5.18
C THR A 220 -18.48 -1.01 -6.50
N PHE A 221 -17.75 -2.07 -6.88
CA PHE A 221 -17.03 -2.12 -8.15
C PHE A 221 -17.96 -1.92 -9.35
N ASN A 222 -19.06 -2.69 -9.42
CA ASN A 222 -19.99 -2.59 -10.55
C ASN A 222 -20.58 -1.19 -10.66
N LYS A 223 -21.01 -0.57 -9.56
CA LYS A 223 -21.57 0.79 -9.54
C LYS A 223 -20.59 1.81 -10.10
N LEU A 224 -19.35 1.77 -9.64
CA LEU A 224 -18.29 2.67 -10.10
C LEU A 224 -17.96 2.44 -11.59
N TYR A 225 -17.85 1.18 -11.98
CA TYR A 225 -17.53 0.81 -13.36
C TYR A 225 -18.61 1.23 -14.35
N GLU A 226 -19.88 1.01 -14.03
CA GLU A 226 -21.05 1.42 -14.84
C GLU A 226 -21.17 2.95 -14.98
N GLU A 227 -20.69 3.69 -13.98
CA GLU A 227 -20.64 5.16 -14.01
C GLU A 227 -19.34 5.73 -14.60
N HIS A 228 -18.50 4.87 -15.21
CA HIS A 228 -17.22 5.26 -15.80
C HIS A 228 -16.25 5.93 -14.81
N LYS A 229 -16.39 5.61 -13.49
CA LYS A 229 -15.47 6.08 -12.46
C LYS A 229 -14.19 5.25 -12.50
N GLN A 230 -13.03 5.91 -12.31
CA GLN A 230 -11.76 5.20 -12.37
C GLN A 230 -11.54 4.33 -11.13
N ILE A 231 -11.20 3.07 -11.36
CA ILE A 231 -10.81 2.11 -10.32
C ILE A 231 -9.35 1.74 -10.51
N VAL A 232 -8.55 1.84 -9.44
CA VAL A 232 -7.16 1.37 -9.41
C VAL A 232 -6.94 0.47 -8.21
N MET A 233 -6.38 -0.69 -8.44
CA MET A 233 -6.16 -1.70 -7.41
C MET A 233 -4.69 -2.10 -7.34
N THR A 234 -4.19 -2.38 -6.15
CA THR A 234 -2.88 -3.03 -6.00
C THR A 234 -2.98 -4.34 -5.26
N SER A 235 -2.02 -5.23 -5.51
CA SER A 235 -1.92 -6.54 -4.87
C SER A 235 -0.47 -7.02 -4.79
N ASP A 236 -0.20 -7.97 -3.88
CA ASP A 236 1.08 -8.69 -3.83
C ASP A 236 1.18 -9.80 -4.88
N ARG A 237 0.03 -10.20 -5.49
CA ARG A 237 -0.08 -11.26 -6.50
C ARG A 237 -1.15 -10.93 -7.54
N LYS A 238 -1.13 -11.61 -8.69
CA LYS A 238 -2.14 -11.47 -9.74
C LYS A 238 -3.50 -12.07 -9.32
N PRO A 239 -4.61 -11.66 -9.95
CA PRO A 239 -5.95 -12.15 -9.59
C PRO A 239 -6.09 -13.67 -9.69
N SER A 240 -5.47 -14.30 -10.70
CA SER A 240 -5.48 -15.77 -10.87
C SER A 240 -4.84 -16.55 -9.72
N ASP A 241 -3.93 -15.93 -8.97
CA ASP A 241 -3.20 -16.57 -7.85
C ASP A 241 -3.90 -16.37 -6.50
N MET A 242 -5.03 -15.66 -6.47
CA MET A 242 -5.86 -15.46 -5.28
C MET A 242 -6.89 -16.59 -5.16
N LEU A 243 -6.51 -17.73 -4.59
CA LEU A 243 -7.33 -18.95 -4.54
C LEU A 243 -8.70 -18.76 -3.87
N THR A 244 -8.81 -17.87 -2.89
CA THR A 244 -10.04 -17.60 -2.12
C THR A 244 -10.82 -16.39 -2.63
N LEU A 245 -10.44 -15.86 -3.81
CA LEU A 245 -11.20 -14.80 -4.48
C LEU A 245 -12.30 -15.42 -5.33
N GLU A 246 -13.52 -14.91 -5.18
CA GLU A 246 -14.66 -15.35 -5.98
C GLU A 246 -14.43 -15.10 -7.48
N ASP A 247 -14.86 -16.05 -8.32
CA ASP A 247 -14.66 -15.99 -9.76
C ASP A 247 -15.24 -14.74 -10.42
N ARG A 248 -16.38 -14.26 -9.91
CA ARG A 248 -17.02 -13.02 -10.39
C ARG A 248 -16.13 -11.79 -10.15
N LEU A 249 -15.44 -11.69 -8.99
CA LEU A 249 -14.49 -10.61 -8.71
C LEU A 249 -13.20 -10.78 -9.51
N ARG A 250 -12.70 -12.02 -9.61
CA ARG A 250 -11.52 -12.33 -10.43
C ARG A 250 -11.71 -11.82 -11.85
N THR A 251 -12.83 -12.15 -12.47
CA THR A 251 -13.17 -11.70 -13.83
C THR A 251 -13.21 -10.17 -13.91
N ARG A 252 -13.76 -9.48 -12.90
CA ARG A 252 -13.80 -8.01 -12.85
C ARG A 252 -12.40 -7.38 -12.76
N PHE A 253 -11.52 -7.96 -11.94
CA PHE A 253 -10.14 -7.48 -11.80
C PHE A 253 -9.34 -7.66 -13.11
N GLU A 254 -9.69 -8.66 -13.90
CA GLU A 254 -9.05 -8.97 -15.19
C GLU A 254 -9.66 -8.20 -16.38
N TRP A 255 -10.78 -7.49 -16.21
CA TRP A 255 -11.43 -6.76 -17.32
C TRP A 255 -10.60 -5.63 -17.90
N GLY A 256 -9.83 -4.93 -17.05
CA GLY A 256 -9.01 -3.81 -17.46
C GLY A 256 -7.57 -4.18 -17.81
N LEU A 257 -6.64 -3.35 -17.35
CA LEU A 257 -5.22 -3.60 -17.56
C LEU A 257 -4.56 -4.17 -16.31
N ILE A 258 -3.87 -5.28 -16.44
CA ILE A 258 -3.04 -5.87 -15.40
C ILE A 258 -1.59 -5.49 -15.67
N ALA A 259 -0.93 -4.82 -14.73
CA ALA A 259 0.44 -4.37 -14.83
C ALA A 259 1.27 -4.92 -13.67
N ASP A 260 2.40 -5.52 -13.95
CA ASP A 260 3.33 -6.04 -12.97
C ASP A 260 4.44 -5.05 -12.62
N ILE A 261 4.93 -5.17 -11.39
CA ILE A 261 6.15 -4.51 -10.93
C ILE A 261 7.06 -5.57 -10.34
N GLU A 262 8.19 -5.80 -10.98
CA GLU A 262 9.23 -6.69 -10.49
C GLU A 262 10.22 -5.96 -9.56
N PRO A 263 11.04 -6.70 -8.78
CA PRO A 263 12.14 -6.11 -8.05
C PRO A 263 13.07 -5.32 -8.98
N PRO A 264 13.55 -4.14 -8.56
CA PRO A 264 14.38 -3.29 -9.40
C PRO A 264 15.71 -3.97 -9.75
N ASP A 265 16.14 -3.81 -11.00
CA ASP A 265 17.49 -4.19 -11.45
C ASP A 265 18.57 -3.32 -10.79
N TYR A 266 19.84 -3.65 -11.03
CA TYR A 266 20.97 -2.97 -10.41
C TYR A 266 20.99 -1.46 -10.71
N GLU A 267 20.81 -1.07 -11.98
CA GLU A 267 20.80 0.32 -12.41
C GLU A 267 19.65 1.10 -11.78
N THR A 268 18.48 0.50 -11.75
CA THR A 268 17.30 1.10 -11.10
C THR A 268 17.52 1.25 -9.60
N ARG A 269 18.14 0.26 -8.92
CA ARG A 269 18.47 0.41 -7.50
C ARG A 269 19.45 1.55 -7.24
N MET A 270 20.53 1.67 -8.05
CA MET A 270 21.48 2.78 -7.95
C MET A 270 20.77 4.13 -8.07
N ALA A 271 19.88 4.28 -9.05
CA ALA A 271 19.11 5.50 -9.25
C ALA A 271 18.17 5.80 -8.07
N ILE A 272 17.51 4.77 -7.53
CA ILE A 272 16.64 4.90 -6.34
C ILE A 272 17.45 5.36 -5.12
N ILE A 273 18.59 4.73 -4.85
CA ILE A 273 19.48 5.08 -3.71
C ILE A 273 19.92 6.53 -3.83
N LYS A 274 20.45 6.92 -5.00
CA LYS A 274 20.93 8.26 -5.28
C LYS A 274 19.83 9.30 -5.07
N ARG A 275 18.64 9.04 -5.59
CA ARG A 275 17.49 9.94 -5.45
C ARG A 275 17.03 10.06 -3.99
N LYS A 276 16.89 8.92 -3.28
CA LYS A 276 16.48 8.92 -1.87
C LYS A 276 17.51 9.58 -0.96
N ALA A 277 18.81 9.38 -1.23
CA ALA A 277 19.90 10.08 -0.54
C ALA A 277 19.81 11.59 -0.77
N GLY A 278 19.64 12.03 -2.03
CA GLY A 278 19.50 13.45 -2.38
C GLY A 278 18.31 14.14 -1.68
N HIS A 279 17.15 13.46 -1.62
CA HIS A 279 15.98 13.99 -0.89
C HIS A 279 16.23 14.14 0.63
N LEU A 280 17.15 13.37 1.17
CA LEU A 280 17.56 13.45 2.58
C LEU A 280 18.76 14.37 2.82
N GLY A 281 19.26 15.07 1.79
CA GLY A 281 20.47 15.88 1.87
C GLY A 281 21.74 15.07 2.14
N LEU A 282 21.79 13.82 1.61
CA LEU A 282 22.94 12.94 1.69
C LEU A 282 23.65 12.92 0.32
N GLU A 283 24.93 13.28 0.32
CA GLU A 283 25.83 12.99 -0.78
C GLU A 283 26.59 11.71 -0.45
N LEU A 284 26.29 10.65 -1.18
CA LEU A 284 26.94 9.35 -1.02
C LEU A 284 27.98 9.17 -2.14
N PRO A 285 29.23 8.79 -1.82
CA PRO A 285 30.22 8.40 -2.81
C PRO A 285 29.76 7.22 -3.68
N ASP A 286 30.28 7.12 -4.90
CA ASP A 286 29.84 6.10 -5.87
C ASP A 286 30.12 4.67 -5.39
N ASP A 287 31.22 4.43 -4.68
CA ASP A 287 31.55 3.13 -4.07
C ASP A 287 30.55 2.73 -2.98
N VAL A 288 30.06 3.70 -2.22
CA VAL A 288 29.01 3.49 -1.20
C VAL A 288 27.67 3.19 -1.87
N LEU A 289 27.28 3.95 -2.91
CA LEU A 289 26.07 3.69 -3.70
C LEU A 289 26.10 2.27 -4.28
N HIS A 290 27.23 1.89 -4.87
CA HIS A 290 27.46 0.56 -5.41
C HIS A 290 27.33 -0.53 -4.34
N TYR A 291 27.97 -0.33 -3.17
CA TYR A 291 27.89 -1.26 -2.05
C TYR A 291 26.45 -1.47 -1.58
N ILE A 292 25.69 -0.38 -1.40
CA ILE A 292 24.26 -0.45 -1.00
C ILE A 292 23.48 -1.21 -2.06
N ALA A 293 23.64 -0.88 -3.35
CA ALA A 293 22.88 -1.48 -4.45
C ALA A 293 23.11 -2.98 -4.61
N ILE A 294 24.30 -3.47 -4.30
CA ILE A 294 24.64 -4.91 -4.34
C ILE A 294 24.03 -5.64 -3.14
N ASN A 295 24.19 -5.08 -1.93
CA ASN A 295 23.81 -5.77 -0.70
C ASN A 295 22.32 -5.67 -0.38
N ILE A 296 21.62 -4.62 -0.87
CA ILE A 296 20.21 -4.38 -0.64
C ILE A 296 19.42 -4.57 -1.96
N ASN A 297 19.05 -5.81 -2.21
CA ASN A 297 18.46 -6.20 -3.49
C ASN A 297 17.01 -6.69 -3.42
N LYS A 298 16.42 -6.81 -2.21
CA LYS A 298 15.09 -7.40 -2.05
C LYS A 298 13.95 -6.47 -2.48
N ASN A 299 13.95 -5.22 -2.00
CA ASN A 299 12.87 -4.27 -2.30
C ASN A 299 13.27 -2.82 -2.01
N VAL A 300 12.48 -1.88 -2.55
CA VAL A 300 12.71 -0.43 -2.40
C VAL A 300 12.51 0.05 -0.96
N ARG A 301 11.58 -0.55 -0.20
CA ARG A 301 11.35 -0.20 1.20
C ARG A 301 12.59 -0.44 2.06
N GLN A 302 13.32 -1.52 1.78
CA GLN A 302 14.58 -1.82 2.47
C GLN A 302 15.68 -0.81 2.09
N ILE A 303 15.76 -0.41 0.83
CA ILE A 303 16.65 0.67 0.37
C ILE A 303 16.34 1.97 1.12
N GLU A 304 15.09 2.38 1.18
CA GLU A 304 14.68 3.60 1.90
C GLU A 304 15.02 3.54 3.39
N GLY A 305 14.75 2.41 4.04
CA GLY A 305 15.10 2.17 5.44
C GLY A 305 16.62 2.32 5.68
N THR A 306 17.41 1.74 4.79
CA THR A 306 18.88 1.81 4.88
C THR A 306 19.39 3.24 4.70
N VAL A 307 18.92 3.98 3.70
CA VAL A 307 19.35 5.37 3.47
C VAL A 307 18.96 6.27 4.64
N LYS A 308 17.74 6.08 5.22
CA LYS A 308 17.32 6.80 6.44
C LYS A 308 18.21 6.49 7.65
N LYS A 309 18.59 5.23 7.86
CA LYS A 309 19.49 4.82 8.94
C LYS A 309 20.90 5.42 8.74
N ILE A 310 21.43 5.41 7.50
CA ILE A 310 22.73 6.04 7.19
C ILE A 310 22.67 7.54 7.53
N LYS A 311 21.59 8.24 7.17
CA LYS A 311 21.39 9.64 7.57
C LYS A 311 21.43 9.80 9.08
N ALA A 312 20.72 8.97 9.82
CA ALA A 312 20.71 9.01 11.28
C ALA A 312 22.11 8.79 11.88
N TYR A 313 22.89 7.85 11.36
CA TYR A 313 24.29 7.65 11.82
C TYR A 313 25.17 8.87 11.53
N ARG A 314 25.04 9.52 10.36
CA ARG A 314 25.74 10.77 10.07
C ARG A 314 25.35 11.88 11.05
N ASP A 315 24.04 12.10 11.21
CA ASP A 315 23.54 13.27 11.95
C ASP A 315 23.72 13.12 13.47
N LEU A 316 23.63 11.90 14.01
CA LEU A 316 23.74 11.63 15.45
C LEU A 316 25.16 11.31 15.92
N ASN A 317 25.95 10.62 15.08
CA ASN A 317 27.26 10.12 15.46
C ASN A 317 28.41 10.82 14.71
N ASN A 318 28.11 11.82 13.88
CA ASN A 318 29.08 12.47 12.97
C ASN A 318 29.91 11.43 12.16
N MET A 319 29.25 10.34 11.74
CA MET A 319 29.91 9.24 11.05
C MET A 319 30.38 9.66 9.65
N PRO A 320 31.66 9.41 9.28
CA PRO A 320 32.13 9.65 7.93
C PRO A 320 31.33 8.85 6.89
N MET A 321 31.03 9.47 5.73
CA MET A 321 30.26 8.84 4.64
C MET A 321 31.18 8.05 3.70
N ASP A 322 32.13 7.29 4.23
CA ASP A 322 33.01 6.39 3.49
C ASP A 322 32.53 4.93 3.52
N LEU A 323 33.04 4.14 2.61
CA LEU A 323 32.67 2.74 2.46
C LEU A 323 32.91 1.91 3.73
N GLN A 324 34.00 2.18 4.48
CA GLN A 324 34.38 1.38 5.65
C GLN A 324 33.34 1.55 6.79
N HIS A 325 32.94 2.79 7.08
CA HIS A 325 31.97 3.08 8.12
C HIS A 325 30.56 2.64 7.74
N ILE A 326 30.15 2.92 6.50
CA ILE A 326 28.81 2.58 6.00
C ILE A 326 28.64 1.07 5.87
N SER A 327 29.63 0.34 5.38
CA SER A 327 29.53 -1.12 5.31
C SER A 327 29.39 -1.77 6.69
N ARG A 328 30.10 -1.24 7.71
CA ARG A 328 29.95 -1.69 9.10
C ARG A 328 28.54 -1.39 9.63
N ALA A 329 28.05 -0.16 9.43
CA ALA A 329 26.71 0.23 9.86
C ALA A 329 25.62 -0.63 9.20
N ILE A 330 25.71 -0.92 7.90
CA ILE A 330 24.79 -1.80 7.19
C ILE A 330 24.85 -3.22 7.74
N ASN A 331 26.03 -3.78 7.95
CA ASN A 331 26.19 -5.13 8.52
C ASN A 331 25.59 -5.23 9.93
N ASP A 332 25.78 -4.22 10.77
CA ASP A 332 25.20 -4.18 12.11
C ASP A 332 23.66 -4.05 12.07
N MET A 333 23.11 -3.37 11.06
CA MET A 333 21.66 -3.32 10.83
C MET A 333 21.08 -4.71 10.51
N PHE A 334 21.74 -5.47 9.64
CA PHE A 334 21.29 -6.82 9.28
C PHE A 334 21.40 -7.80 10.44
N LYS A 335 22.41 -7.65 11.30
CA LYS A 335 22.52 -8.43 12.53
C LYS A 335 21.38 -8.15 13.53
N SER A 336 20.94 -6.89 13.63
CA SER A 336 19.91 -6.48 14.59
C SER A 336 18.47 -6.79 14.13
N GLU A 337 18.24 -7.02 12.83
CA GLU A 337 16.91 -7.33 12.28
C GLU A 337 16.57 -8.84 12.25
N GLY A 338 17.39 -9.70 12.90
CA GLY A 338 17.24 -11.16 12.85
C GLY A 338 17.53 -11.75 11.46
N ASN A 339 17.97 -10.92 10.49
CA ASN A 339 18.53 -11.33 9.20
C ASN A 339 20.06 -11.37 9.27
N ALA A 340 20.61 -11.96 10.33
CA ALA A 340 22.00 -12.30 10.35
C ALA A 340 22.28 -13.19 9.15
N LEU A 341 23.11 -12.71 8.22
CA LEU A 341 23.62 -13.61 7.19
C LEU A 341 24.30 -14.76 7.92
N PRO A 342 23.96 -16.01 7.60
CA PRO A 342 24.56 -17.13 8.29
C PRO A 342 26.08 -17.06 8.11
N THR A 343 26.80 -17.24 9.20
CA THR A 343 28.26 -17.35 9.11
C THR A 343 28.63 -18.62 8.35
N PRO A 344 29.77 -18.66 7.62
CA PRO A 344 30.24 -19.88 6.99
C PRO A 344 30.30 -21.06 7.96
N GLY A 345 30.72 -20.80 9.20
CA GLY A 345 30.74 -21.80 10.27
C GLY A 345 29.36 -22.38 10.59
N LEU A 346 28.32 -21.54 10.67
CA LEU A 346 26.95 -22.01 10.90
C LEU A 346 26.47 -22.87 9.73
N ILE A 347 26.68 -22.43 8.48
CA ILE A 347 26.31 -23.18 7.28
C ILE A 347 26.99 -24.55 7.26
N ILE A 348 28.31 -24.58 7.47
CA ILE A 348 29.12 -25.80 7.54
C ILE A 348 28.59 -26.73 8.63
N SER A 349 28.33 -26.22 9.83
CA SER A 349 27.78 -27.00 10.95
C SER A 349 26.43 -27.63 10.63
N GLN A 350 25.51 -26.90 9.99
CA GLN A 350 24.19 -27.44 9.61
C GLN A 350 24.29 -28.48 8.48
N VAL A 351 25.17 -28.28 7.51
CA VAL A 351 25.45 -29.29 6.46
C VAL A 351 26.05 -30.54 7.10
N CYS A 352 27.01 -30.37 8.02
CA CYS A 352 27.61 -31.51 8.74
C CYS A 352 26.57 -32.32 9.53
N LYS A 353 25.67 -31.64 10.25
CA LYS A 353 24.57 -32.31 10.97
C LYS A 353 23.65 -33.07 10.02
N PHE A 354 23.29 -32.46 8.90
CA PHE A 354 22.38 -33.06 7.93
C PHE A 354 22.94 -34.32 7.26
N TYR A 355 24.22 -34.28 6.85
CA TYR A 355 24.88 -35.40 6.20
C TYR A 355 25.58 -36.38 7.15
N GLY A 356 25.54 -36.13 8.47
CA GLY A 356 26.21 -36.97 9.46
C GLY A 356 27.76 -37.00 9.30
N VAL A 357 28.38 -35.88 8.91
CA VAL A 357 29.84 -35.78 8.66
C VAL A 357 30.44 -34.83 9.66
N GLU A 358 31.61 -35.17 10.20
CA GLU A 358 32.34 -34.25 11.07
C GLU A 358 32.94 -33.07 10.30
N GLU A 359 32.97 -31.90 10.91
CA GLU A 359 33.46 -30.66 10.28
C GLU A 359 34.92 -30.76 9.84
N THR A 360 35.76 -31.42 10.62
CA THR A 360 37.14 -31.70 10.30
C THR A 360 37.31 -32.55 9.04
N VAL A 361 36.39 -33.51 8.81
CA VAL A 361 36.35 -34.35 7.63
C VAL A 361 35.81 -33.57 6.43
N LEU A 362 34.83 -32.69 6.65
CA LEU A 362 34.26 -31.85 5.58
C LEU A 362 35.29 -30.85 5.03
N ARG A 363 36.09 -30.22 5.92
CA ARG A 363 37.21 -29.33 5.58
C ARG A 363 38.43 -30.08 5.07
N GLY A 364 38.54 -31.37 5.38
CA GLY A 364 39.70 -32.21 5.05
C GLY A 364 39.75 -32.68 3.58
N THR A 365 40.74 -33.53 3.25
CA THR A 365 41.02 -34.02 1.88
C THR A 365 40.35 -35.35 1.53
N LEU A 366 39.64 -35.98 2.46
CA LEU A 366 38.99 -37.27 2.26
C LEU A 366 37.97 -37.24 1.10
N LYS A 367 38.01 -38.26 0.22
CA LYS A 367 37.26 -38.33 -1.04
C LYS A 367 36.25 -39.49 -1.05
N ASN A 368 35.53 -39.77 0.03
CA ASN A 368 34.40 -40.68 -0.07
C ASN A 368 33.16 -39.96 -0.67
N LYS A 369 32.25 -40.74 -1.24
CA LYS A 369 31.11 -40.19 -2.03
C LYS A 369 30.22 -39.25 -1.23
N GLY A 370 29.88 -39.60 0.01
CA GLY A 370 28.99 -38.79 0.87
C GLY A 370 29.66 -37.47 1.34
N THR A 371 30.91 -37.54 1.76
CA THR A 371 31.69 -36.34 2.15
C THR A 371 31.91 -35.38 1.00
N SER A 372 32.11 -35.91 -0.22
CA SER A 372 32.30 -35.08 -1.41
C SER A 372 31.02 -34.31 -1.76
N GLU A 373 29.84 -34.94 -1.67
CA GLU A 373 28.56 -34.31 -1.91
C GLU A 373 28.25 -33.24 -0.83
N ALA A 374 28.38 -33.61 0.43
CA ALA A 374 28.21 -32.67 1.55
C ALA A 374 29.10 -31.42 1.40
N ARG A 375 30.37 -31.60 1.01
CA ARG A 375 31.30 -30.48 0.76
C ARG A 375 30.87 -29.59 -0.40
N GLN A 376 30.38 -30.17 -1.51
CA GLN A 376 29.89 -29.41 -2.66
C GLN A 376 28.64 -28.60 -2.31
N VAL A 377 27.70 -29.20 -1.57
CA VAL A 377 26.51 -28.51 -1.06
C VAL A 377 26.89 -27.40 -0.08
N ALA A 378 27.84 -27.64 0.82
CA ALA A 378 28.33 -26.61 1.74
C ALA A 378 28.94 -25.41 1.01
N MET A 379 29.83 -25.64 0.03
CA MET A 379 30.41 -24.56 -0.78
C MET A 379 29.34 -23.79 -1.56
N TYR A 380 28.36 -24.49 -2.13
CA TYR A 380 27.22 -23.90 -2.83
C TYR A 380 26.39 -23.02 -1.87
N LEU A 381 26.00 -23.54 -0.71
CA LEU A 381 25.20 -22.78 0.27
C LEU A 381 25.97 -21.59 0.85
N VAL A 382 27.28 -21.73 1.14
CA VAL A 382 28.09 -20.58 1.55
C VAL A 382 28.10 -19.50 0.48
N ARG A 383 28.22 -19.86 -0.81
CA ARG A 383 28.14 -18.90 -1.92
C ARG A 383 26.78 -18.24 -2.05
N GLN A 384 25.70 -18.99 -1.84
CA GLN A 384 24.32 -18.48 -1.99
C GLN A 384 23.86 -17.65 -0.79
N LEU A 385 24.27 -18.02 0.41
CA LEU A 385 23.76 -17.44 1.65
C LEU A 385 24.73 -16.42 2.29
N THR A 386 25.94 -16.26 1.75
CA THR A 386 26.92 -15.26 2.20
C THR A 386 27.44 -14.41 1.05
N ASN A 387 28.07 -13.28 1.36
CA ASN A 387 28.70 -12.40 0.35
C ASN A 387 30.17 -12.73 0.08
N LEU A 388 30.63 -13.93 0.46
CA LEU A 388 32.03 -14.31 0.31
C LEU A 388 32.41 -14.49 -1.16
N SER A 389 33.62 -14.05 -1.51
CA SER A 389 34.23 -14.31 -2.79
C SER A 389 34.66 -15.79 -2.93
N LEU A 390 34.88 -16.27 -4.17
CA LEU A 390 35.37 -17.63 -4.37
C LEU A 390 36.71 -17.91 -3.69
N PRO A 391 37.69 -16.98 -3.66
CA PRO A 391 38.89 -17.13 -2.88
C PRO A 391 38.63 -17.24 -1.37
N ASP A 392 37.77 -16.42 -0.81
CA ASP A 392 37.43 -16.45 0.62
C ASP A 392 36.76 -17.77 1.02
N ILE A 393 35.84 -18.27 0.19
CA ILE A 393 35.27 -19.61 0.38
C ILE A 393 36.35 -20.67 0.30
N GLY A 394 37.32 -20.51 -0.60
CA GLY A 394 38.47 -21.39 -0.68
C GLY A 394 39.25 -21.46 0.61
N VAL A 395 39.47 -20.34 1.26
CA VAL A 395 40.17 -20.29 2.59
C VAL A 395 39.37 -21.07 3.64
N GLU A 396 38.03 -20.90 3.70
CA GLU A 396 37.17 -21.60 4.65
C GLU A 396 37.23 -23.13 4.54
N PHE A 397 37.40 -23.65 3.32
CA PHE A 397 37.45 -25.08 3.05
C PHE A 397 38.86 -25.63 2.81
N GLY A 398 39.90 -24.84 2.93
CA GLY A 398 41.30 -25.23 2.62
C GLY A 398 41.45 -25.67 1.17
N ARG A 399 40.79 -24.97 0.23
CA ARG A 399 40.79 -25.32 -1.20
C ARG A 399 41.06 -24.12 -2.10
N ASP A 400 41.55 -24.42 -3.28
CA ASP A 400 41.71 -23.42 -4.33
C ASP A 400 40.35 -22.94 -4.84
N HIS A 401 40.26 -21.67 -5.27
CA HIS A 401 39.04 -21.05 -5.79
C HIS A 401 38.48 -21.79 -7.04
N THR A 402 39.33 -22.45 -7.84
CA THR A 402 38.92 -23.25 -8.97
C THR A 402 38.15 -24.52 -8.54
N THR A 403 38.57 -25.13 -7.43
CA THR A 403 37.89 -26.26 -6.80
C THR A 403 36.50 -25.82 -6.27
N VAL A 404 36.42 -24.66 -5.65
CA VAL A 404 35.16 -24.08 -5.17
C VAL A 404 34.22 -23.82 -6.33
N LEU A 405 34.68 -23.17 -7.41
CA LEU A 405 33.93 -22.91 -8.62
C LEU A 405 33.39 -24.19 -9.26
N TYR A 406 34.21 -25.22 -9.35
CA TYR A 406 33.79 -26.52 -9.88
C TYR A 406 32.68 -27.17 -9.01
N ALA A 407 32.84 -27.13 -7.70
CA ALA A 407 31.86 -27.66 -6.76
C ALA A 407 30.50 -26.97 -6.90
N ILE A 408 30.47 -25.64 -6.96
CA ILE A 408 29.27 -24.82 -7.12
C ILE A 408 28.58 -25.16 -8.44
N ARG A 409 29.32 -25.12 -9.57
CA ARG A 409 28.77 -25.45 -10.90
C ARG A 409 28.19 -26.85 -10.96
N LYS A 410 28.81 -27.82 -10.30
CA LYS A 410 28.30 -29.17 -10.26
C LYS A 410 26.94 -29.27 -9.56
N VAL A 411 26.77 -28.61 -8.43
CA VAL A 411 25.46 -28.53 -7.73
C VAL A 411 24.43 -27.82 -8.60
N GLU A 412 24.77 -26.72 -9.24
CA GLU A 412 23.85 -25.99 -10.14
C GLU A 412 23.39 -26.83 -11.32
N VAL A 413 24.30 -27.62 -11.92
CA VAL A 413 23.96 -28.53 -13.04
C VAL A 413 23.00 -29.63 -12.59
N GLU A 414 23.24 -30.25 -11.41
CA GLU A 414 22.35 -31.26 -10.86
C GLU A 414 20.96 -30.70 -10.52
N LEU A 415 20.88 -29.49 -10.00
CA LEU A 415 19.62 -28.78 -9.74
C LEU A 415 18.84 -28.51 -11.05
N LYS A 416 19.56 -28.06 -12.10
CA LYS A 416 18.95 -27.85 -13.43
C LYS A 416 18.46 -29.12 -14.12
N LYS A 417 19.05 -30.26 -13.78
CA LYS A 417 18.60 -31.60 -14.27
C LYS A 417 17.35 -32.10 -13.51
N GLY A 418 16.85 -31.39 -12.54
CA GLY A 418 15.66 -31.76 -11.78
C GLY A 418 15.91 -32.82 -10.69
N ASN A 419 17.11 -32.88 -10.11
CA ASN A 419 17.39 -33.81 -9.02
C ASN A 419 16.61 -33.40 -7.74
N GLU A 420 15.40 -33.98 -7.61
CA GLU A 420 14.46 -33.66 -6.51
C GLU A 420 15.06 -33.91 -5.14
N GLN A 421 15.84 -34.98 -4.98
CA GLN A 421 16.47 -35.29 -3.69
C GLN A 421 17.46 -34.20 -3.27
N LEU A 422 18.29 -33.70 -4.20
CA LEU A 422 19.21 -32.61 -3.93
C LEU A 422 18.49 -31.28 -3.64
N GLN A 423 17.40 -31.01 -4.35
CA GLN A 423 16.55 -29.83 -4.10
C GLN A 423 15.95 -29.86 -2.70
N ASN A 424 15.40 -31.00 -2.29
CA ASN A 424 14.82 -31.19 -0.98
C ASN A 424 15.90 -31.06 0.14
N ASN A 425 17.05 -31.69 -0.03
CA ASN A 425 18.18 -31.60 0.91
C ASN A 425 18.60 -30.12 1.12
N ILE A 426 18.78 -29.37 0.04
CA ILE A 426 19.16 -27.96 0.09
C ILE A 426 18.08 -27.13 0.80
N ARG A 427 16.80 -27.38 0.50
CA ARG A 427 15.68 -26.68 1.14
C ARG A 427 15.64 -26.94 2.64
N ASP A 428 15.80 -28.18 3.07
CA ASP A 428 15.76 -28.57 4.47
C ASP A 428 16.95 -28.01 5.25
N ILE A 429 18.16 -28.05 4.67
CA ILE A 429 19.36 -27.45 5.28
C ILE A 429 19.17 -25.94 5.40
N THR A 430 18.63 -25.27 4.37
CA THR A 430 18.38 -23.82 4.40
C THR A 430 17.35 -23.45 5.46
N ALA A 431 16.30 -24.24 5.60
CA ALA A 431 15.29 -24.06 6.67
C ALA A 431 15.93 -24.19 8.08
N ASN A 432 16.80 -25.19 8.27
CA ASN A 432 17.54 -25.37 9.54
C ASN A 432 18.50 -24.21 9.82
N ILE A 433 19.20 -23.69 8.80
CA ILE A 433 20.06 -22.51 8.96
C ILE A 433 19.23 -21.30 9.38
N ASN A 434 18.10 -21.05 8.74
CA ASN A 434 17.22 -19.92 9.04
C ASN A 434 16.59 -20.02 10.44
N SER A 435 16.37 -21.23 10.97
CA SER A 435 15.88 -21.44 12.33
C SER A 435 16.93 -21.18 13.42
N CYS A 436 18.22 -21.08 13.05
CA CYS A 436 19.32 -20.81 13.95
C CYS A 436 19.80 -19.33 13.91
N LEU A 437 19.21 -18.52 13.05
CA LEU A 437 19.47 -17.08 12.93
C LEU A 437 18.48 -16.27 13.75
#